data_b364f5c436c34a73879ad3db07bc08a3
#
_entry.id   b364f5c436c34a73879ad3db07bc08a3
#
_cell.length_a   1.000
_cell.length_b   1.000
_cell.length_c   1.000
_cell.angle_alpha   90.00
_cell.angle_beta   90.00
_cell.angle_gamma   90.00
#
_symmetry.space_group_name_H-M   'P 1'
#
loop_
_entity.id
_entity.type
_entity.pdbx_description
1 polymer ?
#
loop_
_entity_poly.entity_id
_entity_poly.type
_entity_poly.pdbx_seq_one_letter_code
_entity_poly.pdbx_strand_id
1 'polypeptide(L)'
;MEDQGAIVRRVADQVFKEKGSKVEYLVGTMIELPRACTVADQIANDAEFFSFGTNDLTQTAYGFSRDDISKFLPAYIERGILKSDPFATIDQQGVGELMEMGVKKGRKARPTLKIGICGEHGGDPASVEFCHKIGLNYVSCSPYRVLTARLAAAQAAAAEELKTEGGRTK
;
A
#
# COMPACT_ATOMS: atom_id res chain seq x y z
N MET A 1 18.37 -0.19 4.22
CA MET A 1 17.40 0.46 5.16
C MET A 1 18.12 0.99 6.40
N GLU A 2 18.97 0.24 7.01
CA GLU A 2 19.71 0.57 8.24
C GLU A 2 20.42 1.93 8.19
N ASP A 3 21.29 2.16 7.20
CA ASP A 3 22.07 3.42 7.08
C ASP A 3 21.17 4.66 6.98
N GLN A 4 20.10 4.60 6.17
CA GLN A 4 19.18 5.73 6.00
C GLN A 4 18.34 5.96 7.26
N GLY A 5 17.94 4.90 7.93
CA GLY A 5 17.25 4.97 9.22
C GLY A 5 18.10 5.65 10.30
N ALA A 6 19.38 5.33 10.36
CA ALA A 6 20.33 5.96 11.28
C ALA A 6 20.48 7.47 11.01
N ILE A 7 20.50 7.87 9.72
CA ILE A 7 20.56 9.29 9.35
C ILE A 7 19.28 10.02 9.80
N VAL A 8 18.10 9.44 9.52
CA VAL A 8 16.81 10.03 9.93
C VAL A 8 16.76 10.25 11.44
N ARG A 9 17.16 9.25 12.24
CA ARG A 9 17.13 9.35 13.71
C ARG A 9 18.11 10.40 14.22
N ARG A 10 19.31 10.45 13.67
CA ARG A 10 20.32 11.47 14.04
C ARG A 10 19.81 12.90 13.77
N VAL A 11 19.21 13.11 12.59
CA VAL A 11 18.64 14.41 12.24
C VAL A 11 17.45 14.77 13.14
N ALA A 12 16.57 13.80 13.42
CA ALA A 12 15.46 14.02 14.35
C ALA A 12 15.94 14.43 15.74
N ASP A 13 16.95 13.74 16.29
CA ASP A 13 17.54 14.07 17.60
C ASP A 13 18.16 15.47 17.63
N GLN A 14 18.81 15.88 16.54
CA GLN A 14 19.31 17.24 16.41
C GLN A 14 18.18 18.26 16.44
N VAL A 15 17.13 18.06 15.64
CA VAL A 15 15.97 18.97 15.59
C VAL A 15 15.26 19.02 16.95
N PHE A 16 15.12 17.90 17.65
CA PHE A 16 14.53 17.87 19.00
C PHE A 16 15.33 18.74 20.01
N LYS A 17 16.65 18.66 19.95
CA LYS A 17 17.53 19.51 20.79
C LYS A 17 17.37 20.99 20.45
N GLU A 18 17.35 21.32 19.16
CA GLU A 18 17.21 22.70 18.69
C GLU A 18 15.84 23.31 19.05
N LYS A 19 14.77 22.50 19.00
CA LYS A 19 13.40 22.94 19.28
C LYS A 19 12.98 22.83 20.74
N GLY A 20 13.78 22.15 21.59
CA GLY A 20 13.44 21.90 22.99
C GLY A 20 12.18 21.06 23.18
N SER A 21 11.80 20.27 22.18
CA SER A 21 10.61 19.40 22.20
C SER A 21 10.89 18.09 21.49
N LYS A 22 10.19 17.03 21.91
CA LYS A 22 10.32 15.71 21.33
C LYS A 22 8.94 15.18 20.91
N VAL A 23 8.85 14.57 19.74
CA VAL A 23 7.66 13.85 19.27
C VAL A 23 7.99 12.36 19.09
N GLU A 24 7.01 11.51 19.30
CA GLU A 24 7.11 10.10 18.95
C GLU A 24 6.90 9.94 17.43
N TYR A 25 7.75 9.17 16.78
CA TYR A 25 7.68 8.92 15.36
C TYR A 25 8.19 7.52 15.02
N LEU A 26 7.77 7.02 13.88
CA LEU A 26 8.23 5.76 13.32
C LEU A 26 9.04 6.01 12.05
N VAL A 27 10.05 5.18 11.82
CA VAL A 27 10.82 5.18 10.58
C VAL A 27 10.46 3.94 9.78
N GLY A 28 9.81 4.14 8.64
CA GLY A 28 9.41 3.07 7.76
C GLY A 28 9.92 3.29 6.34
N THR A 29 9.41 2.49 5.42
CA THR A 29 9.80 2.60 4.01
C THR A 29 8.63 2.33 3.08
N MET A 30 8.76 2.80 1.84
CA MET A 30 7.87 2.40 0.75
C MET A 30 8.27 1.03 0.21
N ILE A 31 7.26 0.23 -0.08
CA ILE A 31 7.37 -1.01 -0.84
C ILE A 31 6.74 -0.74 -2.21
N GLU A 32 7.57 -0.44 -3.19
CA GLU A 32 7.13 0.04 -4.49
C GLU A 32 7.86 -0.60 -5.67
N LEU A 33 8.67 -1.61 -5.37
CA LEU A 33 9.36 -2.42 -6.37
C LEU A 33 9.01 -3.89 -6.15
N PRO A 34 8.85 -4.70 -7.21
CA PRO A 34 8.64 -6.15 -7.09
C PRO A 34 9.72 -6.82 -6.22
N ARG A 35 10.98 -6.39 -6.36
CA ARG A 35 12.06 -6.90 -5.50
C ARG A 35 11.84 -6.59 -4.02
N ALA A 36 11.31 -5.41 -3.67
CA ALA A 36 11.01 -5.06 -2.29
C ALA A 36 9.93 -5.99 -1.70
N CYS A 37 8.90 -6.34 -2.48
CA CYS A 37 7.90 -7.32 -2.07
C CYS A 37 8.51 -8.70 -1.80
N THR A 38 9.46 -9.14 -2.64
CA THR A 38 10.10 -10.46 -2.50
C THR A 38 11.04 -10.58 -1.32
N VAL A 39 11.62 -9.49 -0.82
CA VAL A 39 12.53 -9.43 0.33
C VAL A 39 11.96 -8.62 1.51
N ALA A 40 10.64 -8.51 1.57
CA ALA A 40 9.96 -7.70 2.59
C ALA A 40 10.25 -8.16 4.03
N ASP A 41 10.50 -9.45 4.24
CA ASP A 41 10.97 -9.99 5.52
C ASP A 41 12.31 -9.41 5.97
N GLN A 42 13.25 -9.23 5.05
CA GLN A 42 14.54 -8.61 5.35
C GLN A 42 14.37 -7.11 5.66
N ILE A 43 13.55 -6.41 4.86
CA ILE A 43 13.28 -4.98 5.06
C ILE A 43 12.57 -4.71 6.39
N ALA A 44 11.68 -5.61 6.81
CA ALA A 44 10.92 -5.48 8.06
C ALA A 44 11.79 -5.57 9.32
N ASN A 45 13.03 -6.04 9.23
CA ASN A 45 13.95 -6.02 10.37
C ASN A 45 14.30 -4.57 10.78
N ASP A 46 14.43 -3.68 9.81
CA ASP A 46 14.83 -2.28 10.04
C ASP A 46 13.66 -1.30 9.98
N ALA A 47 12.62 -1.61 9.20
CA ALA A 47 11.46 -0.74 9.02
C ALA A 47 10.41 -0.95 10.11
N GLU A 48 9.87 0.15 10.65
CA GLU A 48 8.82 0.11 11.68
C GLU A 48 7.42 0.11 11.07
N PHE A 49 7.29 0.49 9.80
CA PHE A 49 6.06 0.35 9.02
C PHE A 49 6.39 0.24 7.52
N PHE A 50 5.41 -0.25 6.75
CA PHE A 50 5.45 -0.24 5.30
C PHE A 50 4.33 0.65 4.74
N SER A 51 4.64 1.31 3.62
CA SER A 51 3.65 1.95 2.76
C SER A 51 3.84 1.44 1.33
N PHE A 52 2.84 0.78 0.77
CA PHE A 52 2.91 0.40 -0.64
C PHE A 52 2.79 1.64 -1.53
N GLY A 53 3.83 1.92 -2.33
CA GLY A 53 3.82 2.91 -3.39
C GLY A 53 3.26 2.27 -4.66
N THR A 54 1.93 2.16 -4.73
CA THR A 54 1.28 1.35 -5.75
C THR A 54 1.40 1.90 -7.15
N ASN A 55 1.64 3.19 -7.33
CA ASN A 55 1.92 3.74 -8.65
C ASN A 55 3.22 3.17 -9.23
N ASP A 56 4.31 3.21 -8.46
CA ASP A 56 5.61 2.72 -8.91
C ASP A 56 5.66 1.19 -8.93
N LEU A 57 4.98 0.53 -8.01
CA LEU A 57 4.83 -0.92 -8.05
C LEU A 57 4.10 -1.38 -9.32
N THR A 58 3.01 -0.70 -9.70
CA THR A 58 2.28 -0.96 -10.94
C THR A 58 3.17 -0.72 -12.15
N GLN A 59 3.84 0.44 -12.21
CA GLN A 59 4.75 0.80 -13.29
C GLN A 59 5.84 -0.25 -13.51
N THR A 60 6.47 -0.70 -12.43
CA THR A 60 7.56 -1.67 -12.50
C THR A 60 7.09 -3.11 -12.74
N ALA A 61 5.91 -3.48 -12.23
CA ALA A 61 5.31 -4.79 -12.49
C ALA A 61 4.86 -4.98 -13.94
N TYR A 62 4.27 -3.94 -14.52
CA TYR A 62 3.86 -3.95 -15.94
C TYR A 62 5.00 -3.59 -16.91
N GLY A 63 6.08 -2.97 -16.44
CA GLY A 63 7.07 -2.36 -17.31
C GLY A 63 6.52 -1.16 -18.08
N PHE A 64 5.53 -0.47 -17.54
CA PHE A 64 4.91 0.71 -18.14
C PHE A 64 5.52 1.98 -17.57
N SER A 65 5.66 3.01 -18.43
CA SER A 65 5.96 4.36 -17.97
C SER A 65 4.67 5.15 -17.81
N ARG A 66 4.47 5.79 -16.66
CA ARG A 66 3.32 6.67 -16.43
C ARG A 66 3.26 7.85 -17.41
N ASP A 67 4.42 8.32 -17.87
CA ASP A 67 4.51 9.43 -18.81
C ASP A 67 4.11 9.00 -20.24
N ASP A 68 4.27 7.72 -20.57
CA ASP A 68 4.02 7.20 -21.91
C ASP A 68 2.70 6.43 -22.04
N ILE A 69 2.09 6.00 -20.93
CA ILE A 69 0.92 5.11 -20.96
C ILE A 69 -0.27 5.69 -21.73
N SER A 70 -0.44 7.00 -21.71
CA SER A 70 -1.51 7.69 -22.44
C SER A 70 -1.49 7.44 -23.95
N LYS A 71 -0.32 7.07 -24.50
CA LYS A 71 -0.13 6.81 -25.93
C LYS A 71 -0.72 5.45 -26.37
N PHE A 72 -0.81 4.47 -25.49
CA PHE A 72 -1.23 3.11 -25.83
C PHE A 72 -2.37 2.56 -24.98
N LEU A 73 -2.58 3.05 -23.76
CA LEU A 73 -3.61 2.55 -22.85
C LEU A 73 -5.03 2.57 -23.45
N PRO A 74 -5.46 3.64 -24.14
CA PRO A 74 -6.78 3.65 -24.75
C PRO A 74 -7.00 2.47 -25.72
N ALA A 75 -6.00 2.18 -26.55
CA ALA A 75 -6.07 1.06 -27.49
C ALA A 75 -6.08 -0.31 -26.77
N TYR A 76 -5.39 -0.42 -25.63
CA TYR A 76 -5.41 -1.66 -24.82
C TYR A 76 -6.77 -1.89 -24.18
N ILE A 77 -7.44 -0.85 -23.71
CA ILE A 77 -8.79 -0.94 -23.13
C ILE A 77 -9.80 -1.23 -24.23
N GLU A 78 -9.75 -0.53 -25.37
CA GLU A 78 -10.65 -0.74 -26.49
C GLU A 78 -10.60 -2.17 -27.05
N ARG A 79 -9.40 -2.75 -27.09
CA ARG A 79 -9.17 -4.13 -27.55
C ARG A 79 -9.42 -5.19 -26.46
N GLY A 80 -9.79 -4.78 -25.25
CA GLY A 80 -10.02 -5.71 -24.14
C GLY A 80 -8.76 -6.39 -23.60
N ILE A 81 -7.56 -5.86 -23.90
CA ILE A 81 -6.29 -6.34 -23.36
C ILE A 81 -6.21 -6.02 -21.86
N LEU A 82 -6.61 -4.81 -21.49
CA LEU A 82 -6.81 -4.41 -20.12
C LEU A 82 -8.27 -4.06 -19.88
N LYS A 83 -8.80 -4.44 -18.72
CA LYS A 83 -10.19 -4.14 -18.34
C LYS A 83 -10.38 -2.67 -17.94
N SER A 84 -9.36 -2.07 -17.36
CA SER A 84 -9.35 -0.70 -16.86
C SER A 84 -7.91 -0.18 -16.78
N ASP A 85 -7.77 1.09 -16.46
CA ASP A 85 -6.48 1.70 -16.19
C ASP A 85 -5.87 1.13 -14.89
N PRO A 86 -4.72 0.43 -14.96
CA PRO A 86 -4.08 -0.18 -13.80
C PRO A 86 -3.52 0.86 -12.81
N PHE A 87 -3.43 2.14 -13.18
CA PHE A 87 -3.05 3.23 -12.27
C PHE A 87 -4.26 3.86 -11.55
N ALA A 88 -5.48 3.60 -12.03
CA ALA A 88 -6.71 4.05 -11.37
C ALA A 88 -7.24 3.02 -10.36
N THR A 89 -7.21 1.75 -10.73
CA THR A 89 -7.66 0.62 -9.89
C THR A 89 -6.55 -0.45 -9.84
N ILE A 90 -6.25 -0.98 -8.66
CA ILE A 90 -5.21 -2.01 -8.47
C ILE A 90 -5.52 -3.24 -9.33
N ASP A 91 -4.54 -3.66 -10.10
CA ASP A 91 -4.51 -5.01 -10.67
C ASP A 91 -4.33 -6.04 -9.55
N GLN A 92 -5.43 -6.62 -9.11
CA GLN A 92 -5.43 -7.55 -7.98
C GLN A 92 -4.71 -8.87 -8.28
N GLN A 93 -4.60 -9.27 -9.57
CA GLN A 93 -3.96 -10.53 -9.95
C GLN A 93 -2.44 -10.43 -10.00
N GLY A 94 -1.89 -9.36 -10.57
CA GLY A 94 -0.46 -9.16 -10.68
C GLY A 94 0.11 -8.33 -9.52
N VAL A 95 -0.22 -7.05 -9.50
CA VAL A 95 0.27 -6.12 -8.45
C VAL A 95 -0.25 -6.53 -7.08
N GLY A 96 -1.50 -7.00 -6.99
CA GLY A 96 -2.10 -7.48 -5.75
C GLY A 96 -1.39 -8.68 -5.16
N GLU A 97 -0.96 -9.66 -5.96
CA GLU A 97 -0.15 -10.79 -5.48
C GLU A 97 1.20 -10.35 -4.91
N LEU A 98 1.86 -9.36 -5.54
CA LEU A 98 3.09 -8.78 -5.01
C LEU A 98 2.83 -8.10 -3.66
N MET A 99 1.73 -7.37 -3.52
CA MET A 99 1.34 -6.75 -2.25
C MET A 99 1.08 -7.79 -1.17
N GLU A 100 0.30 -8.84 -1.47
CA GLU A 100 0.05 -9.94 -0.53
C GLU A 100 1.34 -10.62 -0.07
N MET A 101 2.27 -10.87 -1.01
CA MET A 101 3.59 -11.42 -0.69
C MET A 101 4.34 -10.50 0.28
N GLY A 102 4.37 -9.19 0.00
CA GLY A 102 5.00 -8.20 0.85
C GLY A 102 4.39 -8.17 2.26
N VAL A 103 3.05 -8.20 2.38
CA VAL A 103 2.33 -8.25 3.65
C VAL A 103 2.69 -9.53 4.43
N LYS A 104 2.58 -10.70 3.80
CA LYS A 104 2.84 -11.99 4.45
C LYS A 104 4.28 -12.08 4.94
N LYS A 105 5.25 -11.71 4.11
CA LYS A 105 6.66 -11.74 4.48
C LYS A 105 7.02 -10.70 5.54
N GLY A 106 6.55 -9.47 5.40
CA GLY A 106 6.80 -8.41 6.36
C GLY A 106 6.27 -8.76 7.76
N ARG A 107 5.03 -9.26 7.85
CA ARG A 107 4.44 -9.67 9.11
C ARG A 107 5.01 -10.97 9.68
N LYS A 108 5.54 -11.85 8.86
CA LYS A 108 6.28 -13.02 9.35
C LYS A 108 7.54 -12.60 10.12
N ALA A 109 8.25 -11.58 9.67
CA ALA A 109 9.43 -11.04 10.35
C ALA A 109 9.05 -10.14 11.54
N ARG A 110 8.02 -9.30 11.37
CA ARG A 110 7.51 -8.37 12.40
C ARG A 110 5.99 -8.48 12.48
N PRO A 111 5.43 -9.30 13.40
CA PRO A 111 3.98 -9.54 13.48
C PRO A 111 3.13 -8.27 13.68
N THR A 112 3.67 -7.27 14.36
CA THR A 112 3.00 -5.98 14.63
C THR A 112 3.27 -4.92 13.56
N LEU A 113 3.88 -5.28 12.43
CA LEU A 113 4.23 -4.35 11.36
C LEU A 113 2.99 -3.64 10.84
N LYS A 114 2.99 -2.31 10.96
CA LYS A 114 1.95 -1.46 10.40
C LYS A 114 2.17 -1.34 8.89
N ILE A 115 1.16 -1.69 8.11
CA ILE A 115 1.25 -1.69 6.65
C ILE A 115 0.07 -0.91 6.07
N GLY A 116 0.35 -0.03 5.14
CA GLY A 116 -0.66 0.72 4.43
C GLY A 116 -0.31 0.94 2.97
N ILE A 117 -1.08 1.78 2.33
CA ILE A 117 -0.95 2.14 0.92
C ILE A 117 -0.95 3.67 0.78
N CYS A 118 -0.21 4.17 -0.17
CA CYS A 118 -0.31 5.54 -0.69
C CYS A 118 -0.40 5.53 -2.22
N GLY A 119 -0.75 6.66 -2.78
CA GLY A 119 -0.93 6.82 -4.22
C GLY A 119 -2.41 6.90 -4.63
N GLU A 120 -2.65 6.89 -5.93
CA GLU A 120 -3.98 7.12 -6.51
C GLU A 120 -5.02 6.05 -6.07
N HIS A 121 -4.58 4.82 -5.92
CA HIS A 121 -5.40 3.67 -5.54
C HIS A 121 -6.03 3.80 -4.15
N GLY A 122 -5.43 4.57 -3.24
CA GLY A 122 -5.97 4.78 -1.89
C GLY A 122 -7.33 5.49 -1.84
N GLY A 123 -7.74 6.10 -2.95
CA GLY A 123 -9.06 6.73 -3.11
C GLY A 123 -10.04 5.95 -3.99
N ASP A 124 -9.64 4.80 -4.54
CA ASP A 124 -10.48 3.95 -5.37
C ASP A 124 -11.19 2.89 -4.53
N PRO A 125 -12.54 2.78 -4.56
CA PRO A 125 -13.29 1.87 -3.70
C PRO A 125 -12.87 0.40 -3.83
N ALA A 126 -12.67 -0.10 -5.05
CA ALA A 126 -12.28 -1.49 -5.28
C ALA A 126 -10.88 -1.79 -4.74
N SER A 127 -9.96 -0.83 -4.86
CA SER A 127 -8.62 -0.91 -4.29
C SER A 127 -8.64 -0.86 -2.76
N VAL A 128 -9.50 -0.03 -2.16
CA VAL A 128 -9.68 0.03 -0.69
C VAL A 128 -10.25 -1.28 -0.15
N GLU A 129 -11.24 -1.87 -0.82
CA GLU A 129 -11.78 -3.19 -0.47
C GLU A 129 -10.69 -4.27 -0.54
N PHE A 130 -9.88 -4.27 -1.59
CA PHE A 130 -8.76 -5.19 -1.72
C PHE A 130 -7.73 -4.99 -0.60
N CYS A 131 -7.38 -3.75 -0.25
CA CYS A 131 -6.48 -3.45 0.86
C CYS A 131 -7.01 -4.00 2.19
N HIS A 132 -8.32 -3.87 2.44
CA HIS A 132 -8.97 -4.47 3.61
C HIS A 132 -8.82 -5.99 3.61
N LYS A 133 -9.13 -6.64 2.48
CA LYS A 133 -9.05 -8.10 2.31
C LYS A 133 -7.66 -8.68 2.59
N ILE A 134 -6.60 -7.99 2.16
CA ILE A 134 -5.21 -8.41 2.45
C ILE A 134 -4.70 -7.93 3.81
N GLY A 135 -5.57 -7.29 4.60
CA GLY A 135 -5.33 -6.90 5.98
C GLY A 135 -4.45 -5.69 6.18
N LEU A 136 -4.48 -4.69 5.28
CA LEU A 136 -3.76 -3.44 5.51
C LEU A 136 -4.36 -2.66 6.69
N ASN A 137 -3.53 -1.86 7.35
CA ASN A 137 -3.94 -1.07 8.52
C ASN A 137 -4.49 0.31 8.16
N TYR A 138 -4.08 0.87 7.02
CA TYR A 138 -4.50 2.19 6.58
C TYR A 138 -4.41 2.35 5.07
N VAL A 139 -5.19 3.29 4.54
CA VAL A 139 -5.03 3.85 3.20
C VAL A 139 -4.78 5.35 3.30
N SER A 140 -3.92 5.87 2.43
CA SER A 140 -3.66 7.29 2.26
C SER A 140 -4.23 7.72 0.91
N CYS A 141 -4.97 8.80 0.89
CA CYS A 141 -5.58 9.32 -0.34
C CYS A 141 -5.59 10.86 -0.32
N SER A 142 -5.90 11.47 -1.47
CA SER A 142 -6.07 12.91 -1.53
C SER A 142 -7.25 13.37 -0.67
N PRO A 143 -7.24 14.60 -0.12
CA PRO A 143 -8.32 15.12 0.72
C PRO A 143 -9.71 14.99 0.10
N TYR A 144 -9.83 15.19 -1.21
CA TYR A 144 -11.10 15.10 -1.94
C TYR A 144 -11.67 13.67 -2.01
N ARG A 145 -10.85 12.65 -1.79
CA ARG A 145 -11.26 11.24 -1.83
C ARG A 145 -11.50 10.63 -0.44
N VAL A 146 -11.25 11.36 0.63
CA VAL A 146 -11.38 10.84 2.01
C VAL A 146 -12.77 10.28 2.29
N LEU A 147 -13.84 10.97 1.89
CA LEU A 147 -15.20 10.50 2.11
C LEU A 147 -15.46 9.17 1.39
N THR A 148 -15.05 9.07 0.12
CA THR A 148 -15.18 7.84 -0.67
C THR A 148 -14.36 6.69 -0.07
N ALA A 149 -13.12 6.94 0.32
CA ALA A 149 -12.25 5.92 0.92
C ALA A 149 -12.79 5.43 2.27
N ARG A 150 -13.32 6.33 3.11
CA ARG A 150 -13.95 5.96 4.38
C ARG A 150 -15.21 5.12 4.19
N LEU A 151 -16.05 5.47 3.22
CA LEU A 151 -17.24 4.70 2.89
C LEU A 151 -16.87 3.31 2.39
N ALA A 152 -15.93 3.22 1.46
CA ALA A 152 -15.44 1.93 0.94
C ALA A 152 -14.86 1.04 2.04
N ALA A 153 -14.06 1.61 2.94
CA ALA A 153 -13.51 0.87 4.09
C ALA A 153 -14.61 0.36 5.03
N ALA A 154 -15.63 1.20 5.32
CA ALA A 154 -16.76 0.80 6.15
C ALA A 154 -17.60 -0.31 5.49
N GLN A 155 -17.82 -0.23 4.19
CA GLN A 155 -18.53 -1.27 3.43
C GLN A 155 -17.75 -2.60 3.43
N ALA A 156 -16.44 -2.56 3.25
CA ALA A 156 -15.59 -3.74 3.30
C ALA A 156 -15.64 -4.42 4.68
N ALA A 157 -15.55 -3.65 5.76
CA ALA A 157 -15.65 -4.16 7.13
C ALA A 157 -17.03 -4.76 7.42
N ALA A 158 -18.11 -4.08 7.07
CA ALA A 158 -19.48 -4.60 7.25
C ALA A 158 -19.72 -5.90 6.46
N ALA A 159 -19.19 -5.99 5.24
CA ALA A 159 -19.31 -7.20 4.44
C ALA A 159 -18.55 -8.41 5.04
N GLU A 160 -17.46 -8.18 5.74
CA GLU A 160 -16.72 -9.21 6.46
C GLU A 160 -17.48 -9.70 7.71
N GLU A 161 -18.06 -8.78 8.48
CA GLU A 161 -18.87 -9.09 9.66
C GLU A 161 -20.08 -9.97 9.29
N LEU A 162 -20.82 -9.60 8.24
CA LEU A 162 -21.97 -10.37 7.75
C LEU A 162 -21.59 -11.80 7.31
N LYS A 163 -20.42 -11.98 6.71
CA LYS A 163 -19.94 -13.31 6.31
C LYS A 163 -19.60 -14.18 7.54
N THR A 164 -19.03 -13.58 8.58
CA THR A 164 -18.69 -14.29 9.82
C THR A 164 -19.92 -14.67 10.63
N GLU A 165 -20.95 -13.84 10.67
CA GLU A 165 -22.23 -14.13 11.34
C GLU A 165 -23.03 -15.20 10.58
N GLY A 166 -23.12 -15.11 9.25
CA GLY A 166 -23.81 -16.11 8.42
C GLY A 166 -23.15 -17.50 8.43
N GLY A 167 -21.86 -17.59 8.77
CA GLY A 167 -21.14 -18.86 8.93
C GLY A 167 -21.36 -19.53 10.31
N ARG A 168 -21.88 -18.82 11.32
CA ARG A 168 -22.17 -19.36 12.65
C ARG A 168 -23.56 -19.97 12.79
N THR A 169 -24.39 -19.83 11.76
CA THR A 169 -25.80 -20.31 11.77
C THR A 169 -26.03 -21.58 10.95
N LYS A 170 -24.98 -22.35 10.62
CA LYS A 170 -25.10 -23.66 9.96
C LYS A 170 -24.55 -24.78 10.79
#